data_db41d575e11163440922d22380a10f6e
#
_entry.id   db41d575e11163440922d22380a10f6e
#
_cell.length_a   1.000
_cell.length_b   1.000
_cell.length_c   1.000
_cell.angle_alpha   90.00
_cell.angle_beta   90.00
_cell.angle_gamma   90.00
#
_symmetry.space_group_name_H-M   'P 1'
#
loop_
_entity.id
_entity.type
_entity.pdbx_description
1 polymer ?
#
loop_
_entity_poly.entity_id
_entity_poly.type
_entity_poly.pdbx_seq_one_letter_code
_entity_poly.pdbx_strand_id
1 'polypeptide(L)'
;MPTFNDPTADAEETRQALRGLAHATRRIDDPDKLYGIVGELLGTARSLEQSLIQLAGASLTHQGSAAHDDGDRNLGAADAWAAADALQQAARHVSAAESVLEQASGHLGRIAWQRPQRRWVTVVFLQGDEAGLVLDLIDRDGTDAAIEHLRVYDYDDETNGAALSNGHVYDEPPTDMHSRRADGGDYALIYSHALGYAGLYRAHTPPRGDGSWFTPDRIADITRNRGLER
;
A
#
# COMPACT_ATOMS: atom_id res chain seq x y z
N MET A 1 -20.20 -15.68 -11.04
CA MET A 1 -19.42 -16.85 -10.51
C MET A 1 -19.10 -17.74 -11.69
N PRO A 2 -17.88 -18.30 -11.78
CA PRO A 2 -17.48 -19.15 -12.89
C PRO A 2 -18.47 -20.30 -13.11
N THR A 3 -18.85 -20.54 -14.35
CA THR A 3 -19.81 -21.58 -14.71
C THR A 3 -19.16 -22.96 -14.79
N PHE A 4 -17.85 -22.99 -15.11
CA PHE A 4 -17.04 -24.17 -15.40
C PHE A 4 -17.50 -25.01 -16.61
N ASN A 5 -18.55 -24.57 -17.30
CA ASN A 5 -19.17 -25.26 -18.43
C ASN A 5 -19.28 -24.40 -19.69
N ASP A 6 -19.26 -23.09 -19.56
CA ASP A 6 -19.33 -22.13 -20.66
C ASP A 6 -18.05 -21.29 -20.72
N PRO A 7 -17.08 -21.66 -21.57
CA PRO A 7 -15.80 -20.96 -21.66
C PRO A 7 -15.95 -19.49 -22.11
N THR A 8 -17.00 -19.15 -22.85
CA THR A 8 -17.22 -17.78 -23.29
C THR A 8 -17.69 -16.89 -22.14
N ALA A 9 -18.65 -17.37 -21.36
CA ALA A 9 -19.13 -16.66 -20.17
C ALA A 9 -18.01 -16.53 -19.11
N ASP A 10 -17.25 -17.59 -18.90
CA ASP A 10 -16.14 -17.61 -17.93
C ASP A 10 -14.99 -16.66 -18.36
N ALA A 11 -14.70 -16.54 -19.66
CA ALA A 11 -13.73 -15.59 -20.18
C ALA A 11 -14.19 -14.13 -20.00
N GLU A 12 -15.49 -13.85 -20.20
CA GLU A 12 -16.04 -12.52 -19.97
C GLU A 12 -15.98 -12.14 -18.48
N GLU A 13 -16.35 -13.03 -17.58
CA GLU A 13 -16.27 -12.81 -16.14
C GLU A 13 -14.82 -12.54 -15.71
N THR A 14 -13.84 -13.33 -16.20
CA THR A 14 -12.42 -13.14 -15.94
C THR A 14 -11.96 -11.75 -16.39
N ARG A 15 -12.34 -11.31 -17.59
CA ARG A 15 -12.02 -9.98 -18.11
C ARG A 15 -12.59 -8.88 -17.21
N GLN A 16 -13.82 -9.04 -16.74
CA GLN A 16 -14.48 -8.06 -15.85
C GLN A 16 -13.78 -8.02 -14.48
N ALA A 17 -13.43 -9.17 -13.89
CA ALA A 17 -12.74 -9.28 -12.62
C ALA A 17 -11.34 -8.61 -12.68
N LEU A 18 -10.55 -8.91 -13.71
CA LEU A 18 -9.23 -8.29 -13.91
C LEU A 18 -9.32 -6.79 -14.13
N ARG A 19 -10.34 -6.30 -14.87
CA ARG A 19 -10.59 -4.86 -15.02
C ARG A 19 -10.91 -4.20 -13.67
N GLY A 20 -11.73 -4.86 -12.84
CA GLY A 20 -12.05 -4.42 -11.48
C GLY A 20 -10.79 -4.35 -10.62
N LEU A 21 -9.97 -5.39 -10.64
CA LEU A 21 -8.68 -5.43 -9.92
C LEU A 21 -7.74 -4.32 -10.37
N ALA A 22 -7.57 -4.11 -11.68
CA ALA A 22 -6.74 -3.04 -12.23
C ALA A 22 -7.21 -1.63 -11.80
N HIS A 23 -8.53 -1.46 -11.58
CA HIS A 23 -9.05 -0.21 -11.01
C HIS A 23 -8.75 -0.10 -9.51
N ALA A 24 -9.00 -1.16 -8.75
CA ALA A 24 -8.84 -1.19 -7.30
C ALA A 24 -7.36 -1.03 -6.86
N THR A 25 -6.42 -1.55 -7.66
CA THR A 25 -4.99 -1.46 -7.37
C THR A 25 -4.35 -0.11 -7.65
N ARG A 26 -5.09 0.87 -8.20
CA ARG A 26 -4.59 2.24 -8.37
C ARG A 26 -4.20 2.90 -7.05
N ARG A 27 -4.86 2.49 -5.97
CA ARG A 27 -4.57 2.95 -4.62
C ARG A 27 -4.73 1.78 -3.65
N ILE A 28 -3.64 1.43 -2.99
CA ILE A 28 -3.61 0.42 -1.93
C ILE A 28 -3.17 1.12 -0.65
N ASP A 29 -4.12 1.39 0.22
CA ASP A 29 -3.87 2.08 1.50
C ASP A 29 -3.28 1.13 2.56
N ASP A 30 -3.55 -0.17 2.42
CA ASP A 30 -3.09 -1.21 3.34
C ASP A 30 -2.06 -2.12 2.64
N PRO A 31 -0.76 -1.94 2.92
CA PRO A 31 0.29 -2.70 2.27
C PRO A 31 0.32 -4.18 2.66
N ASP A 32 -0.31 -4.57 3.77
CA ASP A 32 -0.42 -5.98 4.18
C ASP A 32 -1.19 -6.82 3.14
N LYS A 33 -2.05 -6.19 2.33
CA LYS A 33 -2.81 -6.85 1.26
C LYS A 33 -1.98 -7.21 0.03
N LEU A 34 -0.82 -6.57 -0.16
CA LEU A 34 0.00 -6.75 -1.37
C LEU A 34 0.37 -8.22 -1.61
N TYR A 35 0.79 -8.92 -0.56
CA TYR A 35 1.18 -10.33 -0.66
C TYR A 35 0.02 -11.20 -1.15
N GLY A 36 -1.17 -11.04 -0.56
CA GLY A 36 -2.36 -11.80 -0.96
C GLY A 36 -2.78 -11.50 -2.40
N ILE A 37 -2.79 -10.22 -2.81
CA ILE A 37 -3.14 -9.81 -4.17
C ILE A 37 -2.18 -10.45 -5.20
N VAL A 38 -0.87 -10.44 -4.93
CA VAL A 38 0.12 -11.05 -5.83
C VAL A 38 -0.04 -12.57 -5.88
N GLY A 39 -0.41 -13.21 -4.76
CA GLY A 39 -0.73 -14.64 -4.71
C GLY A 39 -1.90 -15.01 -5.62
N GLU A 40 -2.98 -14.23 -5.62
CA GLU A 40 -4.14 -14.42 -6.51
C GLU A 40 -3.77 -14.16 -7.98
N LEU A 41 -2.90 -13.20 -8.27
CA LEU A 41 -2.38 -13.00 -9.62
C LEU A 41 -1.52 -14.15 -10.12
N LEU A 42 -0.74 -14.79 -9.25
CA LEU A 42 -0.01 -16.02 -9.58
C LEU A 42 -0.96 -17.15 -10.00
N GLY A 43 -2.02 -17.39 -9.22
CA GLY A 43 -3.06 -18.35 -9.56
C GLY A 43 -3.74 -18.02 -10.89
N THR A 44 -4.00 -16.74 -11.14
CA THR A 44 -4.58 -16.24 -12.39
C THR A 44 -3.65 -16.50 -13.58
N ALA A 45 -2.34 -16.24 -13.45
CA ALA A 45 -1.36 -16.49 -14.50
C ALA A 45 -1.30 -17.97 -14.88
N ARG A 46 -1.29 -18.89 -13.89
CA ARG A 46 -1.33 -20.35 -14.13
C ARG A 46 -2.57 -20.77 -14.89
N SER A 47 -3.73 -20.27 -14.48
CA SER A 47 -5.00 -20.56 -15.14
C SER A 47 -5.04 -20.03 -16.58
N LEU A 48 -4.46 -18.83 -16.81
CA LEU A 48 -4.36 -18.23 -18.14
C LEU A 48 -3.42 -19.04 -19.05
N GLU A 49 -2.25 -19.45 -18.58
CA GLU A 49 -1.32 -20.33 -19.31
C GLU A 49 -2.02 -21.61 -19.76
N GLN A 50 -2.69 -22.29 -18.81
CA GLN A 50 -3.44 -23.51 -19.09
C GLN A 50 -4.53 -23.29 -20.15
N SER A 51 -5.28 -22.20 -20.07
CA SER A 51 -6.34 -21.85 -21.03
C SER A 51 -5.77 -21.60 -22.42
N LEU A 52 -4.64 -20.91 -22.54
CA LEU A 52 -3.96 -20.65 -23.81
C LEU A 52 -3.48 -21.96 -24.47
N ILE A 53 -2.93 -22.89 -23.70
CA ILE A 53 -2.50 -24.21 -24.19
C ILE A 53 -3.71 -25.00 -24.69
N GLN A 54 -4.82 -24.99 -23.95
CA GLN A 54 -6.04 -25.68 -24.34
C GLN A 54 -6.67 -25.10 -25.62
N LEU A 55 -6.69 -23.77 -25.76
CA LEU A 55 -7.17 -23.10 -26.97
C LEU A 55 -6.29 -23.41 -28.19
N ALA A 56 -4.97 -23.47 -28.01
CA ALA A 56 -4.05 -23.90 -29.06
C ALA A 56 -4.37 -25.34 -29.53
N GLY A 57 -4.60 -26.25 -28.58
CA GLY A 57 -5.00 -27.63 -28.89
C GLY A 57 -6.34 -27.73 -29.62
N ALA A 58 -7.32 -26.91 -29.18
CA ALA A 58 -8.64 -26.83 -29.83
C ALA A 58 -8.52 -26.35 -31.28
N SER A 59 -7.70 -25.30 -31.53
CA SER A 59 -7.45 -24.78 -32.88
C SER A 59 -6.90 -25.87 -33.81
N LEU A 60 -5.95 -26.68 -33.36
CA LEU A 60 -5.40 -27.79 -34.13
C LEU A 60 -6.42 -28.92 -34.35
N THR A 61 -7.22 -29.22 -33.32
CA THR A 61 -8.25 -30.26 -33.40
C THR A 61 -9.30 -29.94 -34.48
N HIS A 62 -9.64 -28.66 -34.63
CA HIS A 62 -10.63 -28.21 -35.61
C HIS A 62 -10.03 -27.74 -36.94
N GLN A 63 -8.72 -27.87 -37.15
CA GLN A 63 -8.03 -27.45 -38.37
C GLN A 63 -8.66 -28.02 -39.66
N GLY A 64 -9.06 -29.31 -39.62
CA GLY A 64 -9.66 -29.97 -40.76
C GLY A 64 -11.01 -29.38 -41.23
N SER A 65 -11.68 -28.61 -40.38
CA SER A 65 -12.95 -27.93 -40.72
C SER A 65 -12.72 -26.41 -41.00
N ALA A 66 -11.48 -25.91 -40.89
CA ALA A 66 -11.18 -24.53 -41.12
C ALA A 66 -11.20 -24.20 -42.63
N ALA A 67 -11.75 -23.05 -42.93
CA ALA A 67 -11.70 -22.42 -44.26
C ALA A 67 -11.52 -20.91 -44.06
N HIS A 68 -10.79 -20.28 -44.97
CA HIS A 68 -10.70 -18.83 -45.03
C HIS A 68 -12.07 -18.21 -45.44
N ASP A 69 -12.26 -16.91 -45.25
CA ASP A 69 -13.54 -16.22 -45.53
C ASP A 69 -14.02 -16.35 -46.98
N ASP A 70 -13.08 -16.54 -47.92
CA ASP A 70 -13.35 -16.80 -49.34
C ASP A 70 -13.62 -18.29 -49.69
N GLY A 71 -13.58 -19.16 -48.67
CA GLY A 71 -13.79 -20.59 -48.77
C GLY A 71 -12.52 -21.43 -49.01
N ASP A 72 -11.31 -20.83 -49.09
CA ASP A 72 -10.07 -21.57 -49.25
C ASP A 72 -9.74 -22.36 -47.97
N ARG A 73 -9.77 -23.69 -48.09
CA ARG A 73 -9.50 -24.62 -46.98
C ARG A 73 -8.01 -24.68 -46.62
N ASN A 74 -7.11 -24.48 -47.59
CA ASN A 74 -5.66 -24.54 -47.31
C ASN A 74 -5.22 -23.32 -46.51
N LEU A 75 -5.74 -22.14 -46.87
CA LEU A 75 -5.53 -20.93 -46.12
C LEU A 75 -6.13 -21.03 -44.71
N GLY A 76 -7.40 -21.48 -44.58
CA GLY A 76 -8.04 -21.67 -43.28
C GLY A 76 -7.26 -22.66 -42.38
N ALA A 77 -6.78 -23.73 -42.92
CA ALA A 77 -5.94 -24.70 -42.17
C ALA A 77 -4.61 -24.09 -41.76
N ALA A 78 -3.98 -23.30 -42.61
CA ALA A 78 -2.73 -22.58 -42.27
C ALA A 78 -2.96 -21.54 -41.16
N ASP A 79 -4.07 -20.79 -41.23
CA ASP A 79 -4.44 -19.81 -40.19
C ASP A 79 -4.74 -20.50 -38.84
N ALA A 80 -5.43 -21.65 -38.85
CA ALA A 80 -5.66 -22.42 -37.61
C ALA A 80 -4.35 -22.87 -36.98
N TRP A 81 -3.37 -23.27 -37.80
CA TRP A 81 -2.03 -23.65 -37.33
C TRP A 81 -1.27 -22.44 -36.77
N ALA A 82 -1.29 -21.32 -37.47
CA ALA A 82 -0.64 -20.09 -37.04
C ALA A 82 -1.26 -19.55 -35.73
N ALA A 83 -2.58 -19.64 -35.59
CA ALA A 83 -3.27 -19.28 -34.36
C ALA A 83 -2.82 -20.18 -33.20
N ALA A 84 -2.69 -21.49 -33.40
CA ALA A 84 -2.22 -22.41 -32.37
C ALA A 84 -0.77 -22.09 -31.92
N ASP A 85 0.13 -21.80 -32.90
CA ASP A 85 1.51 -21.41 -32.57
C ASP A 85 1.56 -20.09 -31.78
N ALA A 86 0.80 -19.09 -32.19
CA ALA A 86 0.71 -17.81 -31.48
C ALA A 86 0.16 -17.96 -30.05
N LEU A 87 -0.85 -18.81 -29.84
CA LEU A 87 -1.41 -19.12 -28.52
C LEU A 87 -0.37 -19.84 -27.62
N GLN A 88 0.41 -20.76 -28.19
CA GLN A 88 1.50 -21.41 -27.45
C GLN A 88 2.63 -20.41 -27.10
N GLN A 89 2.93 -19.47 -27.99
CA GLN A 89 3.89 -18.40 -27.67
C GLN A 89 3.37 -17.51 -26.52
N ALA A 90 2.09 -17.13 -26.56
CA ALA A 90 1.45 -16.37 -25.48
C ALA A 90 1.52 -17.14 -24.15
N ALA A 91 1.25 -18.44 -24.14
CA ALA A 91 1.39 -19.28 -22.97
C ALA A 91 2.81 -19.23 -22.35
N ARG A 92 3.85 -19.33 -23.20
CA ARG A 92 5.24 -19.20 -22.73
C ARG A 92 5.56 -17.84 -22.12
N HIS A 93 5.01 -16.75 -22.65
CA HIS A 93 5.17 -15.43 -22.06
C HIS A 93 4.46 -15.28 -20.72
N VAL A 94 3.28 -15.89 -20.56
CA VAL A 94 2.57 -15.92 -19.28
C VAL A 94 3.34 -16.71 -18.24
N SER A 95 3.92 -17.87 -18.61
CA SER A 95 4.77 -18.70 -17.75
C SER A 95 6.03 -17.94 -17.30
N ALA A 96 6.65 -17.17 -18.20
CA ALA A 96 7.78 -16.32 -17.84
C ALA A 96 7.36 -15.19 -16.87
N ALA A 97 6.19 -14.59 -17.09
CA ALA A 97 5.65 -13.58 -16.18
C ALA A 97 5.32 -14.17 -14.79
N GLU A 98 4.78 -15.40 -14.74
CA GLU A 98 4.54 -16.12 -13.48
C GLU A 98 5.81 -16.26 -12.66
N SER A 99 6.92 -16.69 -13.27
CA SER A 99 8.20 -16.83 -12.57
C SER A 99 8.69 -15.53 -11.94
N VAL A 100 8.43 -14.37 -12.57
CA VAL A 100 8.77 -13.05 -12.01
C VAL A 100 7.81 -12.67 -10.89
N LEU A 101 6.51 -12.98 -11.03
CA LEU A 101 5.52 -12.76 -9.97
C LEU A 101 5.83 -13.61 -8.72
N GLU A 102 6.32 -14.83 -8.90
CA GLU A 102 6.75 -15.69 -7.80
C GLU A 102 7.93 -15.07 -7.03
N GLN A 103 8.90 -14.47 -7.73
CA GLN A 103 9.98 -13.72 -7.08
C GLN A 103 9.43 -12.52 -6.30
N ALA A 104 8.50 -11.75 -6.89
CA ALA A 104 7.85 -10.63 -6.20
C ALA A 104 7.09 -11.10 -4.95
N SER A 105 6.33 -12.19 -5.05
CA SER A 105 5.64 -12.81 -3.91
C SER A 105 6.62 -13.22 -2.82
N GLY A 106 7.76 -13.85 -3.19
CA GLY A 106 8.80 -14.22 -2.25
C GLY A 106 9.45 -13.01 -1.54
N HIS A 107 9.56 -11.86 -2.19
CA HIS A 107 10.00 -10.62 -1.54
C HIS A 107 8.93 -10.07 -0.61
N LEU A 108 7.68 -9.97 -1.06
CA LEU A 108 6.56 -9.47 -0.27
C LEU A 108 6.33 -10.29 1.00
N GLY A 109 6.46 -11.61 0.92
CA GLY A 109 6.31 -12.51 2.08
C GLY A 109 7.38 -12.33 3.17
N ARG A 110 8.46 -11.59 2.90
CA ARG A 110 9.51 -11.27 3.88
C ARG A 110 9.39 -9.86 4.46
N ILE A 111 8.43 -9.07 4.01
CA ILE A 111 8.24 -7.70 4.47
C ILE A 111 7.27 -7.70 5.65
N ALA A 112 7.73 -7.22 6.79
CA ALA A 112 6.86 -6.81 7.89
C ALA A 112 6.55 -5.32 7.74
N TRP A 113 5.36 -5.01 7.26
CA TRP A 113 4.94 -3.63 7.08
C TRP A 113 4.74 -2.96 8.43
N GLN A 114 5.62 -1.99 8.74
CA GLN A 114 5.48 -1.20 9.95
C GLN A 114 4.44 -0.11 9.70
N ARG A 115 3.42 -0.06 10.54
CA ARG A 115 2.54 1.12 10.57
C ARG A 115 3.38 2.31 11.00
N PRO A 116 3.23 3.50 10.38
CA PRO A 116 3.85 4.70 10.90
C PRO A 116 3.49 4.81 12.38
N GLN A 117 4.47 4.72 13.26
CA GLN A 117 4.23 4.89 14.68
C GLN A 117 3.76 6.33 14.88
N ARG A 118 2.57 6.48 15.41
CA ARG A 118 2.07 7.77 15.87
C ARG A 118 3.00 8.21 17.00
N ARG A 119 3.75 9.27 16.80
CA ARG A 119 4.62 9.86 17.81
C ARG A 119 3.97 11.11 18.36
N TRP A 120 4.44 11.55 19.50
CA TRP A 120 3.98 12.76 20.15
C TRP A 120 5.09 13.80 20.14
N VAL A 121 4.77 15.00 19.66
CA VAL A 121 5.68 16.14 19.69
C VAL A 121 5.23 17.09 20.79
N THR A 122 6.18 17.64 21.54
CA THR A 122 5.88 18.70 22.50
C THR A 122 5.49 19.96 21.75
N VAL A 123 4.29 20.46 21.99
CA VAL A 123 3.83 21.78 21.52
C VAL A 123 4.34 22.85 22.45
N VAL A 124 4.04 22.71 23.74
CA VAL A 124 4.48 23.62 24.80
C VAL A 124 4.61 22.86 26.11
N PHE A 125 5.58 23.25 26.91
CA PHE A 125 5.75 22.74 28.29
C PHE A 125 6.00 23.93 29.22
N LEU A 126 5.10 24.10 30.19
CA LEU A 126 5.07 25.20 31.13
C LEU A 126 5.33 24.73 32.56
N GLN A 127 6.02 25.56 33.33
CA GLN A 127 6.29 25.32 34.76
C GLN A 127 6.11 26.60 35.58
N GLY A 128 5.97 26.46 36.88
CA GLY A 128 5.86 27.60 37.80
C GLY A 128 4.60 28.44 37.55
N ASP A 129 4.76 29.76 37.53
CA ASP A 129 3.65 30.71 37.42
C ASP A 129 2.85 30.57 36.13
N GLU A 130 3.52 30.27 35.02
CA GLU A 130 2.87 30.09 33.71
C GLU A 130 2.01 28.80 33.72
N ALA A 131 2.51 27.73 34.32
CA ALA A 131 1.72 26.51 34.50
C ALA A 131 0.56 26.73 35.47
N GLY A 132 0.77 27.57 36.52
CA GLY A 132 -0.29 27.93 37.47
C GLY A 132 -1.55 28.49 36.79
N LEU A 133 -1.37 29.38 35.80
CA LEU A 133 -2.48 29.94 35.05
C LEU A 133 -3.27 28.87 34.27
N VAL A 134 -2.57 27.89 33.72
CA VAL A 134 -3.21 26.78 32.99
C VAL A 134 -3.90 25.81 33.96
N LEU A 135 -3.29 25.54 35.11
CA LEU A 135 -3.89 24.69 36.14
C LEU A 135 -5.15 25.32 36.72
N ASP A 136 -5.16 26.63 36.97
CA ASP A 136 -6.35 27.39 37.38
C ASP A 136 -7.44 27.36 36.29
N LEU A 137 -7.05 27.38 35.00
CA LEU A 137 -7.99 27.25 33.88
C LEU A 137 -8.61 25.84 33.86
N ILE A 138 -7.80 24.81 34.11
CA ILE A 138 -8.29 23.42 34.21
C ILE A 138 -9.34 23.29 35.33
N ASP A 139 -9.05 23.87 36.49
CA ASP A 139 -9.93 23.77 37.66
C ASP A 139 -11.25 24.54 37.47
N ARG A 140 -11.22 25.63 36.71
CA ARG A 140 -12.39 26.49 36.47
C ARG A 140 -13.23 26.01 35.29
N ASP A 141 -12.60 25.74 34.15
CA ASP A 141 -13.27 25.55 32.84
C ASP A 141 -13.03 24.15 32.26
N GLY A 142 -12.19 23.34 32.89
CA GLY A 142 -11.90 21.96 32.47
C GLY A 142 -10.70 21.83 31.53
N THR A 143 -10.34 20.59 31.26
CA THR A 143 -9.17 20.23 30.46
C THR A 143 -9.30 20.59 28.99
N ASP A 144 -10.51 20.59 28.43
CA ASP A 144 -10.75 20.96 27.03
C ASP A 144 -10.44 22.45 26.80
N ALA A 145 -10.80 23.32 27.73
CA ALA A 145 -10.47 24.73 27.67
C ALA A 145 -8.95 24.98 27.74
N ALA A 146 -8.24 24.20 28.57
CA ALA A 146 -6.79 24.28 28.66
C ALA A 146 -6.09 23.77 27.38
N ILE A 147 -6.57 22.70 26.78
CA ILE A 147 -6.07 22.21 25.49
C ILE A 147 -6.24 23.28 24.42
N GLU A 148 -7.43 23.88 24.30
CA GLU A 148 -7.70 24.92 23.32
C GLU A 148 -6.84 26.18 23.57
N HIS A 149 -6.64 26.55 24.83
CA HIS A 149 -5.77 27.66 25.21
C HIS A 149 -4.31 27.41 24.79
N LEU A 150 -3.79 26.18 25.00
CA LEU A 150 -2.42 25.85 24.69
C LEU A 150 -2.16 25.57 23.20
N ARG A 151 -3.20 25.28 22.41
CA ARG A 151 -3.08 25.08 20.96
C ARG A 151 -2.54 26.29 20.22
N VAL A 152 -2.65 27.49 20.76
CA VAL A 152 -2.09 28.72 20.16
C VAL A 152 -0.57 28.67 19.99
N TYR A 153 0.11 27.79 20.73
CA TYR A 153 1.55 27.56 20.62
C TYR A 153 1.92 26.53 19.54
N ASP A 154 0.95 25.93 18.86
CA ASP A 154 1.21 24.96 17.81
C ASP A 154 1.28 25.66 16.44
N TYR A 155 2.46 25.67 15.86
CA TYR A 155 2.77 26.21 14.54
C TYR A 155 3.00 25.09 13.52
N ASP A 156 2.30 23.96 13.65
CA ASP A 156 2.32 22.80 12.74
C ASP A 156 3.75 22.31 12.43
N ASP A 157 4.23 22.56 11.21
CA ASP A 157 5.53 22.06 10.74
C ASP A 157 6.71 22.71 11.49
N GLU A 158 6.61 23.93 11.95
CA GLU A 158 7.65 24.59 12.76
C GLU A 158 7.75 23.91 14.13
N THR A 159 6.61 23.60 14.76
CA THR A 159 6.56 22.84 16.01
C THR A 159 7.17 21.45 15.83
N ASN A 160 6.87 20.74 14.73
CA ASN A 160 7.48 19.45 14.41
C ASN A 160 8.99 19.58 14.26
N GLY A 161 9.46 20.57 13.49
CA GLY A 161 10.88 20.82 13.27
C GLY A 161 11.63 21.14 14.56
N ALA A 162 11.07 21.99 15.41
CA ALA A 162 11.62 22.33 16.70
C ALA A 162 11.69 21.13 17.66
N ALA A 163 10.61 20.35 17.75
CA ALA A 163 10.55 19.16 18.58
C ALA A 163 11.58 18.09 18.14
N LEU A 164 11.70 17.87 16.82
CA LEU A 164 12.69 16.94 16.26
C LEU A 164 14.13 17.39 16.57
N SER A 165 14.42 18.68 16.39
CA SER A 165 15.76 19.24 16.61
C SER A 165 16.17 19.20 18.08
N ASN A 166 15.21 19.34 18.99
CA ASN A 166 15.45 19.37 20.45
C ASN A 166 15.27 18.02 21.15
N GLY A 167 14.95 16.95 20.41
CA GLY A 167 14.72 15.62 20.98
C GLY A 167 13.41 15.49 21.77
N HIS A 168 12.43 16.37 21.53
CA HIS A 168 11.14 16.40 22.20
C HIS A 168 10.06 15.62 21.42
N VAL A 169 10.43 14.43 20.94
CA VAL A 169 9.55 13.50 20.23
C VAL A 169 9.48 12.19 21.00
N TYR A 170 8.30 11.73 21.31
CA TYR A 170 8.04 10.60 22.20
C TYR A 170 7.13 9.58 21.53
N ASP A 171 7.27 8.31 21.90
CA ASP A 171 6.32 7.25 21.53
C ASP A 171 4.99 7.42 22.27
N GLU A 172 5.05 7.87 23.54
CA GLU A 172 3.92 8.28 24.38
C GLU A 172 4.27 9.59 25.09
N PRO A 173 3.30 10.50 25.35
CA PRO A 173 3.56 11.71 26.10
C PRO A 173 4.20 11.38 27.46
N PRO A 174 5.27 12.09 27.88
CA PRO A 174 5.92 11.83 29.16
C PRO A 174 4.96 12.00 30.31
N THR A 175 4.90 10.98 31.17
CA THR A 175 4.06 10.99 32.39
C THR A 175 4.89 10.55 33.60
N ASP A 176 4.52 11.04 34.77
CA ASP A 176 5.05 10.57 36.06
C ASP A 176 3.88 10.12 36.98
N MET A 177 4.21 9.68 38.19
CA MET A 177 3.22 9.17 39.15
C MET A 177 2.24 10.26 39.66
N HIS A 178 2.54 11.54 39.46
CA HIS A 178 1.73 12.68 39.89
C HIS A 178 1.03 13.37 38.75
N SER A 179 1.30 12.97 37.51
CA SER A 179 0.69 13.55 36.31
C SER A 179 -0.72 12.99 36.05
N ARG A 180 -1.54 13.85 35.50
CA ARG A 180 -2.85 13.49 34.90
C ARG A 180 -2.77 13.71 33.41
N ARG A 181 -3.53 12.93 32.67
CA ARG A 181 -3.65 13.03 31.20
C ARG A 181 -5.10 13.33 30.83
N ALA A 182 -5.25 14.25 29.89
CA ALA A 182 -6.51 14.49 29.19
C ALA A 182 -6.23 14.52 27.69
N ASP A 183 -7.09 13.88 26.89
CA ASP A 183 -6.97 13.79 25.45
C ASP A 183 -8.05 14.62 24.77
N GLY A 184 -7.67 15.41 23.76
CA GLY A 184 -8.56 16.26 22.96
C GLY A 184 -8.19 16.19 21.48
N GLY A 185 -8.83 15.30 20.69
CA GLY A 185 -8.52 15.09 19.29
C GLY A 185 -7.12 14.53 19.09
N ASP A 186 -6.27 15.29 18.38
CA ASP A 186 -4.87 14.93 18.15
C ASP A 186 -3.92 15.42 19.25
N TYR A 187 -4.46 15.99 20.34
CA TYR A 187 -3.67 16.55 21.43
C TYR A 187 -3.83 15.73 22.71
N ALA A 188 -2.76 15.66 23.51
CA ALA A 188 -2.74 15.16 24.86
C ALA A 188 -2.19 16.23 25.80
N LEU A 189 -2.94 16.59 26.82
CA LEU A 189 -2.53 17.46 27.91
C LEU A 189 -2.03 16.60 29.05
N ILE A 190 -0.78 16.81 29.48
CA ILE A 190 -0.19 16.18 30.68
C ILE A 190 0.05 17.28 31.69
N TYR A 191 -0.50 17.15 32.88
CA TYR A 191 -0.41 18.18 33.90
C TYR A 191 -0.30 17.61 35.31
N SER A 192 0.27 18.38 36.23
CA SER A 192 0.39 18.02 37.62
C SER A 192 0.26 19.26 38.50
N HIS A 193 -0.79 19.33 39.33
CA HIS A 193 -0.91 20.35 40.35
C HIS A 193 0.15 20.21 41.44
N ALA A 194 0.53 18.97 41.79
CA ALA A 194 1.50 18.71 42.84
C ALA A 194 2.92 19.19 42.44
N LEU A 195 3.27 19.10 41.15
CA LEU A 195 4.58 19.47 40.64
C LEU A 195 4.58 20.80 39.87
N GLY A 196 3.41 21.44 39.71
CA GLY A 196 3.27 22.77 39.09
C GLY A 196 3.71 22.81 37.63
N TYR A 197 3.24 21.86 36.80
CA TYR A 197 3.51 21.88 35.37
C TYR A 197 2.29 21.53 34.53
N ALA A 198 2.31 21.99 33.28
CA ALA A 198 1.37 21.62 32.23
C ALA A 198 2.09 21.53 30.87
N GLY A 199 1.91 20.44 30.15
CA GLY A 199 2.49 20.22 28.83
C GLY A 199 1.43 19.76 27.82
N LEU A 200 1.42 20.39 26.65
CA LEU A 200 0.59 19.99 25.52
C LEU A 200 1.46 19.23 24.51
N TYR A 201 0.98 18.08 24.13
CA TYR A 201 1.60 17.22 23.13
C TYR A 201 0.64 17.00 21.97
N ARG A 202 1.16 17.05 20.73
CA ARG A 202 0.39 16.74 19.54
C ARG A 202 0.84 15.42 18.93
N ALA A 203 -0.12 14.61 18.54
CA ALA A 203 0.16 13.42 17.77
C ALA A 203 0.71 13.81 16.39
N HIS A 204 1.87 13.32 16.07
CA HIS A 204 2.55 13.51 14.80
C HIS A 204 2.75 12.16 14.14
N THR A 205 2.22 12.01 12.92
CA THR A 205 2.58 10.91 12.05
C THR A 205 3.63 11.45 11.11
N PRO A 206 4.90 11.00 11.21
CA PRO A 206 5.92 11.45 10.27
C PRO A 206 5.40 11.19 8.85
N PRO A 207 5.63 12.11 7.89
CA PRO A 207 5.26 11.88 6.51
C PRO A 207 5.81 10.52 6.11
N ARG A 208 4.99 9.71 5.46
CA ARG A 208 5.47 8.48 4.81
C ARG A 208 6.67 8.93 4.01
N GLY A 209 7.82 8.34 4.29
CA GLY A 209 9.04 8.70 3.57
C GLY A 209 8.68 8.83 2.11
N ASP A 210 9.04 9.92 1.50
CA ASP A 210 8.60 10.39 0.19
C ASP A 210 8.90 9.45 -0.99
N GLY A 211 9.12 8.18 -0.76
CA GLY A 211 9.45 7.21 -1.82
C GLY A 211 10.72 7.56 -2.61
N SER A 212 11.49 8.57 -2.19
CA SER A 212 12.74 9.00 -2.82
C SER A 212 13.83 7.92 -2.87
N TRP A 213 13.60 6.82 -2.18
CA TRP A 213 14.37 5.57 -2.27
C TRP A 213 14.29 4.93 -3.66
N PHE A 214 13.18 5.13 -4.36
CA PHE A 214 12.88 4.62 -5.69
C PHE A 214 12.73 5.77 -6.67
N THR A 215 13.73 6.64 -6.75
CA THR A 215 13.87 7.45 -7.96
C THR A 215 14.07 6.50 -9.13
N PRO A 216 13.53 6.81 -10.33
CA PRO A 216 13.76 6.03 -11.54
C PRO A 216 15.25 5.71 -11.78
N ASP A 217 16.14 6.61 -11.38
CA ASP A 217 17.60 6.45 -11.47
C ASP A 217 18.14 5.31 -10.60
N ARG A 218 17.57 5.05 -9.42
CA ARG A 218 17.98 3.91 -8.58
C ARG A 218 17.49 2.57 -9.12
N ILE A 219 16.34 2.54 -9.77
CA ILE A 219 15.88 1.33 -10.46
C ILE A 219 16.81 1.02 -11.64
N ALA A 220 17.20 2.03 -12.40
CA ALA A 220 18.20 1.92 -13.48
C ALA A 220 19.56 1.46 -12.95
N ASP A 221 20.02 1.95 -11.82
CA ASP A 221 21.27 1.51 -11.17
C ASP A 221 21.21 0.06 -10.68
N ILE A 222 20.10 -0.38 -10.13
CA ILE A 222 19.90 -1.78 -9.74
C ILE A 222 19.90 -2.68 -10.97
N THR A 223 19.27 -2.24 -12.06
CA THR A 223 19.20 -2.98 -13.34
C THR A 223 20.59 -3.07 -13.98
N ARG A 224 21.34 -1.98 -13.98
CA ARG A 224 22.71 -1.88 -14.51
C ARG A 224 23.70 -2.74 -13.71
N ASN A 225 23.65 -2.69 -12.37
CA ASN A 225 24.52 -3.49 -11.48
C ASN A 225 24.23 -5.00 -11.52
N ARG A 226 23.06 -5.41 -12.02
CA ARG A 226 22.70 -6.83 -12.18
C ARG A 226 22.96 -7.37 -13.58
N GLY A 227 23.52 -6.56 -14.49
CA GLY A 227 23.89 -6.99 -15.85
C GLY A 227 22.67 -7.36 -16.72
N LEU A 228 21.50 -6.76 -16.44
CA LEU A 228 20.25 -6.98 -17.16
C LEU A 228 20.10 -6.07 -18.40
N GLU A 229 21.08 -5.21 -18.67
CA GLU A 229 21.19 -4.49 -19.95
C GLU A 229 21.92 -5.39 -20.97
N ARG A 230 21.14 -6.01 -21.85
CA ARG A 230 21.59 -6.47 -23.17
C ARG A 230 20.67 -5.91 -24.24
#